data_62f841620619e106320a555938fde5b1
#
_entry.id   62f841620619e106320a555938fde5b1
#
_cell.length_a   1.000
_cell.length_b   1.000
_cell.length_c   1.000
_cell.angle_alpha   90.00
_cell.angle_beta   90.00
_cell.angle_gamma   90.00
#
_symmetry.space_group_name_H-M   'P 1'
#
loop_
_entity.id
_entity.type
_entity.pdbx_description
1 polymer ?
#
loop_
_entity_poly.entity_id
_entity_poly.type
_entity_poly.pdbx_seq_one_letter_code
_entity_poly.pdbx_strand_id
1 'polypeptide(L)'
;MKIVHIADVHWRGLSRHEEYRSCFENMFAQCREINPDAIVIAGDIVHSKTQGISPELIDCMRWWFTEMHKICPVHVMLGNHDGLVLNTDRQDAISPILRALNLPRVYLYRDTGVYPDPHFPDVEWCVYSPFDTSKYDSLRPSGSKPISIALYHGAVWGSHTDGDFMLDGETKMDRFREFT
;
A
#
# COMPACT_ATOMS: atom_id res chain seq x y z
N MET A 1 -9.07 -7.86 14.97
CA MET A 1 -9.07 -7.33 13.60
C MET A 1 -8.38 -8.32 12.66
N LYS A 2 -8.99 -8.65 11.53
CA LYS A 2 -8.39 -9.48 10.46
C LYS A 2 -8.01 -8.58 9.29
N ILE A 3 -6.74 -8.58 8.90
CA ILE A 3 -6.22 -7.76 7.80
C ILE A 3 -5.69 -8.68 6.71
N VAL A 4 -6.10 -8.44 5.46
CA VAL A 4 -5.43 -9.01 4.29
C VAL A 4 -4.37 -8.00 3.84
N HIS A 5 -3.11 -8.44 3.86
CA HIS A 5 -1.97 -7.60 3.48
C HIS A 5 -1.46 -7.99 2.09
N ILE A 6 -1.32 -7.00 1.22
CA ILE A 6 -0.83 -7.12 -0.15
C ILE A 6 0.32 -6.12 -0.32
N ALA A 7 1.39 -6.51 -0.99
CA ALA A 7 2.48 -5.63 -1.41
C ALA A 7 3.08 -6.13 -2.71
N ASP A 8 3.88 -5.29 -3.38
CA ASP A 8 4.72 -5.69 -4.51
C ASP A 8 3.96 -6.38 -5.65
N VAL A 9 2.77 -5.90 -5.97
CA VAL A 9 1.93 -6.44 -7.04
C VAL A 9 2.58 -6.26 -8.40
N HIS A 10 3.20 -5.11 -8.62
CA HIS A 10 3.92 -4.79 -9.85
C HIS A 10 3.09 -5.02 -11.13
N TRP A 11 1.86 -4.49 -11.16
CA TRP A 11 1.04 -4.53 -12.36
C TRP A 11 1.81 -4.00 -13.57
N ARG A 12 1.89 -4.80 -14.63
CA ARG A 12 2.56 -4.40 -15.87
C ARG A 12 1.62 -3.59 -16.77
N GLY A 13 2.18 -2.63 -17.51
CA GLY A 13 1.40 -1.73 -18.35
C GLY A 13 0.57 -2.42 -19.44
N LEU A 14 1.16 -3.42 -20.13
CA LEU A 14 0.57 -4.03 -21.32
C LEU A 14 0.62 -5.55 -21.34
N SER A 15 1.06 -6.21 -20.27
CA SER A 15 1.26 -7.66 -20.30
C SER A 15 0.79 -8.35 -19.02
N ARG A 16 0.46 -9.64 -19.13
CA ARG A 16 0.08 -10.52 -18.02
C ARG A 16 -1.22 -10.16 -17.33
N HIS A 17 -2.08 -9.32 -17.92
CA HIS A 17 -3.31 -8.86 -17.28
C HIS A 17 -4.29 -10.00 -16.96
N GLU A 18 -4.38 -11.02 -17.81
CA GLU A 18 -5.21 -12.22 -17.56
C GLU A 18 -4.70 -13.02 -16.36
N GLU A 19 -3.37 -13.16 -16.21
CA GLU A 19 -2.76 -13.84 -15.06
C GLU A 19 -3.06 -13.10 -13.76
N TYR A 20 -2.90 -11.77 -13.73
CA TYR A 20 -3.27 -10.96 -12.58
C TYR A 20 -4.76 -11.08 -12.25
N ARG A 21 -5.64 -11.01 -13.26
CA ARG A 21 -7.09 -11.17 -13.05
C ARG A 21 -7.41 -12.51 -12.41
N SER A 22 -6.93 -13.61 -12.98
CA SER A 22 -7.14 -14.95 -12.43
C SER A 22 -6.65 -15.09 -10.99
N CYS A 23 -5.45 -14.55 -10.69
CA CYS A 23 -4.89 -14.56 -9.35
C CYS A 23 -5.77 -13.77 -8.37
N PHE A 24 -6.18 -12.55 -8.74
CA PHE A 24 -6.98 -11.71 -7.85
C PHE A 24 -8.44 -12.16 -7.73
N GLU A 25 -9.03 -12.79 -8.74
CA GLU A 25 -10.35 -13.43 -8.60
C GLU A 25 -10.33 -14.52 -7.52
N ASN A 26 -9.28 -15.35 -7.50
CA ASN A 26 -9.08 -16.34 -6.45
C ASN A 26 -8.88 -15.68 -5.07
N MET A 27 -8.08 -14.63 -4.99
CA MET A 27 -7.90 -13.86 -3.75
C MET A 27 -9.22 -13.26 -3.26
N PHE A 28 -10.03 -12.68 -4.15
CA PHE A 28 -11.33 -12.11 -3.78
C PHE A 28 -12.31 -13.17 -3.27
N ALA A 29 -12.30 -14.37 -3.88
CA ALA A 29 -13.11 -15.48 -3.39
C ALA A 29 -12.72 -15.86 -1.95
N GLN A 30 -11.42 -16.02 -1.68
CA GLN A 30 -10.91 -16.30 -0.34
C GLN A 30 -11.22 -15.15 0.65
N CYS A 31 -11.06 -13.89 0.23
CA CYS A 31 -11.41 -12.74 1.06
C CYS A 31 -12.88 -12.75 1.46
N ARG A 32 -13.80 -13.10 0.55
CA ARG A 32 -15.23 -13.19 0.88
C ARG A 32 -15.53 -14.30 1.91
N GLU A 33 -14.78 -15.41 1.87
CA GLU A 33 -14.89 -16.49 2.88
C GLU A 33 -14.32 -16.09 4.24
N ILE A 34 -13.14 -15.45 4.24
CA ILE A 34 -12.44 -15.01 5.47
C ILE A 34 -13.20 -13.86 6.14
N ASN A 35 -13.88 -13.03 5.36
CA ASN A 35 -14.52 -11.79 5.77
C ASN A 35 -13.56 -10.90 6.58
N PRO A 36 -12.54 -10.30 5.94
CA PRO A 36 -11.55 -9.46 6.60
C PRO A 36 -12.16 -8.11 7.00
N ASP A 37 -11.61 -7.50 8.03
CA ASP A 37 -11.98 -6.16 8.48
C ASP A 37 -11.40 -5.08 7.56
N ALA A 38 -10.23 -5.33 6.97
CA ALA A 38 -9.56 -4.42 6.04
C ALA A 38 -8.65 -5.17 5.05
N ILE A 39 -8.44 -4.57 3.88
CA ILE A 39 -7.34 -4.91 2.95
C ILE A 39 -6.33 -3.77 3.02
N VAL A 40 -5.05 -4.10 3.19
CA VAL A 40 -3.94 -3.15 3.18
C VAL A 40 -3.04 -3.42 1.99
N ILE A 41 -2.76 -2.39 1.21
CA ILE A 41 -1.83 -2.42 0.09
C ILE A 41 -0.61 -1.60 0.48
N ALA A 42 0.51 -2.27 0.71
CA ALA A 42 1.72 -1.66 1.23
C ALA A 42 2.77 -1.38 0.13
N GLY A 43 2.34 -0.73 -0.94
CA GLY A 43 3.22 -0.19 -1.99
C GLY A 43 3.49 -1.10 -3.17
N ASP A 44 4.17 -0.53 -4.17
CA ASP A 44 4.59 -1.13 -5.44
C ASP A 44 3.45 -1.80 -6.21
N ILE A 45 2.39 -1.01 -6.39
CA ILE A 45 1.18 -1.44 -7.09
C ILE A 45 1.48 -1.62 -8.58
N VAL A 46 2.20 -0.66 -9.19
CA VAL A 46 2.60 -0.74 -10.61
C VAL A 46 4.07 -1.12 -10.77
N HIS A 47 4.39 -1.80 -11.87
CA HIS A 47 5.74 -2.31 -12.10
C HIS A 47 6.75 -1.21 -12.37
N SER A 48 6.37 -0.17 -13.10
CA SER A 48 7.29 0.88 -13.48
C SER A 48 6.60 2.20 -13.73
N LYS A 49 7.05 3.21 -13.01
CA LYS A 49 6.67 4.62 -13.19
C LYS A 49 7.08 5.21 -14.55
N THR A 50 8.01 4.56 -15.27
CA THR A 50 8.57 5.06 -16.53
C THR A 50 7.94 4.45 -17.77
N GLN A 51 7.20 3.34 -17.64
CA GLN A 51 6.58 2.66 -18.79
C GLN A 51 5.24 3.27 -19.22
N GLY A 52 4.81 4.35 -18.58
CA GLY A 52 3.52 4.97 -18.86
C GLY A 52 2.34 4.15 -18.31
N ILE A 53 1.24 4.82 -18.08
CA ILE A 53 -0.03 4.21 -17.70
C ILE A 53 -0.81 3.95 -18.98
N SER A 54 -1.01 2.68 -19.33
CA SER A 54 -1.82 2.31 -20.48
C SER A 54 -3.33 2.34 -20.14
N PRO A 55 -4.20 2.50 -21.15
CA PRO A 55 -5.64 2.37 -20.94
C PRO A 55 -6.03 1.01 -20.33
N GLU A 56 -5.38 -0.07 -20.75
CA GLU A 56 -5.61 -1.42 -20.25
C GLU A 56 -5.25 -1.54 -18.76
N LEU A 57 -4.15 -0.90 -18.35
CA LEU A 57 -3.76 -0.85 -16.94
C LEU A 57 -4.78 -0.05 -16.10
N ILE A 58 -5.29 1.07 -16.62
CA ILE A 58 -6.35 1.84 -15.95
C ILE A 58 -7.60 0.97 -15.74
N ASP A 59 -8.01 0.20 -16.75
CA ASP A 59 -9.15 -0.72 -16.64
C ASP A 59 -8.90 -1.83 -15.62
N CYS A 60 -7.68 -2.38 -15.57
CA CYS A 60 -7.29 -3.34 -14.55
C CYS A 60 -7.35 -2.74 -13.14
N MET A 61 -6.82 -1.54 -12.94
CA MET A 61 -6.86 -0.84 -11.66
C MET A 61 -8.29 -0.54 -11.22
N ARG A 62 -9.13 -0.05 -12.15
CA ARG A 62 -10.55 0.21 -11.90
C ARG A 62 -11.26 -1.05 -11.41
N TRP A 63 -11.10 -2.16 -12.12
CA TRP A 63 -11.67 -3.44 -11.73
C TRP A 63 -11.18 -3.89 -10.36
N TRP A 64 -9.87 -3.89 -10.13
CA TRP A 64 -9.21 -4.39 -8.93
C TRP A 64 -9.65 -3.65 -7.66
N PHE A 65 -9.57 -2.32 -7.68
CA PHE A 65 -10.01 -1.50 -6.55
C PHE A 65 -11.52 -1.59 -6.31
N THR A 66 -12.32 -1.68 -7.38
CA THR A 66 -13.77 -1.82 -7.27
C THR A 66 -14.16 -3.16 -6.62
N GLU A 67 -13.50 -4.26 -6.96
CA GLU A 67 -13.80 -5.56 -6.35
C GLU A 67 -13.36 -5.61 -4.88
N MET A 68 -12.19 -5.10 -4.54
CA MET A 68 -11.74 -5.02 -3.15
C MET A 68 -12.67 -4.16 -2.29
N HIS A 69 -13.03 -2.98 -2.79
CA HIS A 69 -13.93 -2.05 -2.11
C HIS A 69 -15.30 -2.66 -1.78
N LYS A 70 -15.80 -3.60 -2.57
CA LYS A 70 -17.05 -4.32 -2.28
C LYS A 70 -16.91 -5.28 -1.09
N ILE A 71 -15.71 -5.78 -0.83
CA ILE A 71 -15.45 -6.75 0.24
C ILE A 71 -15.33 -6.02 1.59
N CYS A 72 -14.36 -5.10 1.72
CA CYS A 72 -14.11 -4.36 2.96
C CYS A 72 -13.40 -3.02 2.66
N PRO A 73 -13.11 -2.17 3.67
CA PRO A 73 -12.24 -1.01 3.54
C PRO A 73 -10.86 -1.37 2.99
N VAL A 74 -10.32 -0.54 2.11
CA VAL A 74 -9.02 -0.71 1.47
C VAL A 74 -8.11 0.46 1.84
N HIS A 75 -6.99 0.17 2.47
CA HIS A 75 -5.98 1.15 2.85
C HIS A 75 -4.78 1.01 1.92
N VAL A 76 -4.42 2.08 1.26
CA VAL A 76 -3.41 2.09 0.19
C VAL A 76 -2.26 3.00 0.59
N MET A 77 -1.07 2.46 0.70
CA MET A 77 0.17 3.21 0.73
C MET A 77 0.91 3.01 -0.61
N LEU A 78 1.60 4.05 -1.08
CA LEU A 78 2.40 3.98 -2.30
C LEU A 78 3.80 3.42 -2.00
N GLY A 79 4.34 2.66 -2.96
CA GLY A 79 5.73 2.23 -2.97
C GLY A 79 6.59 3.07 -3.91
N ASN A 80 7.88 2.77 -3.97
CA ASN A 80 8.82 3.53 -4.77
C ASN A 80 8.66 3.34 -6.29
N HIS A 81 7.97 2.29 -6.73
CA HIS A 81 7.62 2.08 -8.13
C HIS A 81 6.35 2.83 -8.57
N ASP A 82 5.54 3.30 -7.63
CA ASP A 82 4.29 3.98 -7.94
C ASP A 82 4.49 5.45 -8.35
N GLY A 83 5.70 6.02 -8.15
CA GLY A 83 6.02 7.40 -8.55
C GLY A 83 7.51 7.71 -8.49
N LEU A 84 7.85 8.98 -8.70
CA LEU A 84 9.24 9.47 -8.69
C LEU A 84 9.62 9.96 -7.29
N VAL A 85 10.23 9.10 -6.48
CA VAL A 85 10.63 9.44 -5.09
C VAL A 85 11.64 10.60 -5.01
N LEU A 86 12.43 10.82 -6.06
CA LEU A 86 13.37 11.95 -6.17
C LEU A 86 12.72 13.25 -6.72
N ASN A 87 11.47 13.18 -7.14
CA ASN A 87 10.71 14.34 -7.61
C ASN A 87 9.26 14.21 -7.16
N THR A 88 9.03 14.46 -5.90
CA THR A 88 7.74 14.29 -5.22
C THR A 88 6.68 15.31 -5.63
N ASP A 89 7.06 16.39 -6.33
CA ASP A 89 6.12 17.35 -6.93
C ASP A 89 5.36 16.76 -8.13
N ARG A 90 5.91 15.73 -8.76
CA ARG A 90 5.21 15.01 -9.82
C ARG A 90 4.17 14.07 -9.26
N GLN A 91 3.10 13.91 -10.04
CA GLN A 91 2.05 12.94 -9.69
C GLN A 91 2.61 11.51 -9.76
N ASP A 92 2.20 10.70 -8.79
CA ASP A 92 2.34 9.25 -8.85
C ASP A 92 1.30 8.62 -9.80
N ALA A 93 1.46 7.34 -10.08
CA ALA A 93 0.61 6.61 -11.03
C ALA A 93 -0.78 6.30 -10.48
N ILE A 94 -0.94 6.20 -9.17
CA ILE A 94 -2.13 5.65 -8.49
C ILE A 94 -3.10 6.75 -8.05
N SER A 95 -2.59 7.86 -7.51
CA SER A 95 -3.44 8.94 -6.99
C SER A 95 -4.47 9.48 -7.99
N PRO A 96 -4.13 9.73 -9.27
CA PRO A 96 -5.12 10.19 -10.25
C PRO A 96 -6.22 9.16 -10.50
N ILE A 97 -5.89 7.88 -10.53
CA ILE A 97 -6.83 6.79 -10.76
C ILE A 97 -7.81 6.69 -9.60
N LEU A 98 -7.31 6.64 -8.36
CA LEU A 98 -8.17 6.55 -7.18
C LEU A 98 -9.07 7.77 -7.00
N ARG A 99 -8.56 8.98 -7.28
CA ARG A 99 -9.39 10.19 -7.28
C ARG A 99 -10.52 10.13 -8.31
N ALA A 100 -10.23 9.62 -9.51
CA ALA A 100 -11.23 9.49 -10.56
C ALA A 100 -12.29 8.42 -10.21
N LEU A 101 -11.89 7.33 -9.58
CA LEU A 101 -12.80 6.27 -9.14
C LEU A 101 -13.70 6.70 -7.98
N ASN A 102 -13.22 7.56 -7.10
CA ASN A 102 -13.93 8.10 -5.95
C ASN A 102 -14.70 7.03 -5.13
N LEU A 103 -14.01 5.94 -4.81
CA LEU A 103 -14.59 4.82 -4.07
C LEU A 103 -14.64 5.13 -2.57
N PRO A 104 -15.81 5.07 -1.92
CA PRO A 104 -16.00 5.60 -0.56
C PRO A 104 -15.29 4.82 0.56
N ARG A 105 -14.78 3.62 0.27
CA ARG A 105 -14.04 2.79 1.23
C ARG A 105 -12.60 2.51 0.78
N VAL A 106 -12.03 3.35 -0.09
CA VAL A 106 -10.62 3.27 -0.50
C VAL A 106 -9.89 4.50 0.02
N TYR A 107 -8.91 4.30 0.88
CA TYR A 107 -8.16 5.35 1.57
C TYR A 107 -6.72 5.35 1.09
N LEU A 108 -6.30 6.43 0.44
CA LEU A 108 -4.95 6.59 -0.05
C LEU A 108 -4.11 7.44 0.91
N TYR A 109 -3.00 6.91 1.35
CA TYR A 109 -2.01 7.56 2.22
C TYR A 109 -0.75 7.86 1.40
N ARG A 110 -0.68 9.08 0.86
CA ARG A 110 0.46 9.51 0.05
C ARG A 110 1.62 10.03 0.90
N ASP A 111 1.30 10.67 2.01
CA ASP A 111 2.28 11.35 2.85
C ASP A 111 2.56 10.57 4.13
N THR A 112 3.71 10.83 4.73
CA THR A 112 4.06 10.29 6.06
C THR A 112 3.21 10.96 7.13
N GLY A 113 2.55 10.16 7.97
CA GLY A 113 1.67 10.69 9.01
C GLY A 113 0.92 9.61 9.77
N VAL A 114 0.14 10.07 10.76
CA VAL A 114 -0.76 9.25 11.57
C VAL A 114 -2.18 9.51 11.11
N TYR A 115 -2.88 8.46 10.73
CA TYR A 115 -4.23 8.51 10.17
C TYR A 115 -5.18 7.65 11.00
N PRO A 116 -6.14 8.24 11.72
CA PRO A 116 -7.18 7.47 12.40
C PRO A 116 -7.97 6.62 11.39
N ASP A 117 -8.25 5.37 11.76
CA ASP A 117 -9.07 4.52 10.89
C ASP A 117 -10.52 5.03 10.88
N PRO A 118 -11.14 5.18 9.69
CA PRO A 118 -12.51 5.70 9.60
C PRO A 118 -13.60 4.72 10.04
N HIS A 119 -13.29 3.42 10.17
CA HIS A 119 -14.24 2.36 10.53
C HIS A 119 -13.99 1.76 11.91
N PHE A 120 -12.73 1.78 12.36
CA PHE A 120 -12.30 1.19 13.63
C PHE A 120 -11.74 2.28 14.55
N PRO A 121 -12.54 2.82 15.49
CA PRO A 121 -12.17 3.97 16.30
C PRO A 121 -10.94 3.74 17.19
N ASP A 122 -10.61 2.48 17.45
CA ASP A 122 -9.45 2.09 18.27
C ASP A 122 -8.16 1.91 17.45
N VAL A 123 -8.21 2.11 16.13
CA VAL A 123 -7.10 1.87 15.21
C VAL A 123 -6.60 3.16 14.58
N GLU A 124 -5.29 3.26 14.42
CA GLU A 124 -4.64 4.28 13.58
C GLU A 124 -3.57 3.65 12.69
N TRP A 125 -3.39 4.24 11.51
CA TRP A 125 -2.37 3.87 10.54
C TRP A 125 -1.22 4.86 10.60
N CYS A 126 -0.02 4.39 10.92
CA CYS A 126 1.18 5.20 10.95
C CYS A 126 1.98 4.92 9.67
N VAL A 127 1.84 5.80 8.70
CA VAL A 127 2.35 5.61 7.34
C VAL A 127 3.72 6.22 7.18
N TYR A 128 4.70 5.43 6.77
CA TYR A 128 6.04 5.83 6.37
C TYR A 128 6.12 5.86 4.84
N SER A 129 5.74 6.97 4.24
CA SER A 129 5.68 7.10 2.79
C SER A 129 7.06 7.34 2.18
N PRO A 130 7.46 6.61 1.11
CA PRO A 130 8.71 6.88 0.41
C PRO A 130 8.75 8.24 -0.29
N PHE A 131 7.61 8.92 -0.40
CA PHE A 131 7.51 10.26 -0.97
C PHE A 131 7.67 11.39 0.07
N ASP A 132 7.77 11.05 1.36
CA ASP A 132 7.86 12.02 2.46
C ASP A 132 8.74 11.47 3.60
N THR A 133 9.97 11.10 3.25
CA THR A 133 10.93 10.47 4.17
C THR A 133 11.46 11.40 5.25
N SER A 134 11.39 12.72 5.02
CA SER A 134 11.87 13.73 5.99
C SER A 134 11.17 13.67 7.34
N LYS A 135 9.96 13.10 7.38
CA LYS A 135 9.17 12.95 8.61
C LYS A 135 9.37 11.61 9.34
N TYR A 136 10.14 10.69 8.79
CA TYR A 136 10.31 9.34 9.35
C TYR A 136 10.79 9.36 10.80
N ASP A 137 11.77 10.22 11.12
CA ASP A 137 12.38 10.27 12.45
C ASP A 137 11.45 10.88 13.51
N SER A 138 10.47 11.66 13.09
CA SER A 138 9.51 12.30 13.98
C SER A 138 8.18 11.54 14.10
N LEU A 139 7.91 10.58 13.21
CA LEU A 139 6.65 9.83 13.24
C LEU A 139 6.59 8.91 14.46
N ARG A 140 5.55 9.07 15.25
CA ARG A 140 5.23 8.23 16.43
C ARG A 140 3.75 7.92 16.43
N PRO A 141 3.32 6.82 17.07
CA PRO A 141 1.93 6.63 17.42
C PRO A 141 1.35 7.84 18.14
N SER A 142 0.07 8.15 17.90
CA SER A 142 -0.56 9.31 18.55
C SER A 142 -0.67 9.18 20.07
N GLY A 143 -0.60 7.95 20.59
CA GLY A 143 -0.86 7.62 21.99
C GLY A 143 -2.35 7.73 22.38
N SER A 144 -3.21 8.09 21.43
CA SER A 144 -4.65 8.24 21.64
C SER A 144 -5.47 7.00 21.24
N LYS A 145 -4.83 6.05 20.55
CA LYS A 145 -5.46 4.83 20.05
C LYS A 145 -4.82 3.59 20.65
N PRO A 146 -5.62 2.57 21.02
CA PRO A 146 -5.11 1.30 21.56
C PRO A 146 -4.23 0.52 20.56
N ILE A 147 -4.52 0.67 19.26
CA ILE A 147 -3.84 -0.08 18.20
C ILE A 147 -3.26 0.90 17.19
N SER A 148 -1.93 0.86 17.05
CA SER A 148 -1.19 1.67 16.07
C SER A 148 -0.44 0.73 15.12
N ILE A 149 -0.83 0.74 13.84
CA ILE A 149 -0.26 -0.15 12.82
C ILE A 149 0.69 0.67 11.94
N ALA A 150 1.97 0.28 11.91
CA ALA A 150 2.95 0.88 11.01
C ALA A 150 2.83 0.30 9.60
N LEU A 151 2.74 1.18 8.61
CA LEU A 151 2.86 0.84 7.19
C LEU A 151 4.18 1.39 6.67
N TYR A 152 5.02 0.52 6.16
CA TYR A 152 6.33 0.84 5.61
C TYR A 152 6.59 0.03 4.35
N HIS A 153 7.11 0.68 3.31
CA HIS A 153 7.55 0.02 2.08
C HIS A 153 9.02 0.37 1.82
N GLY A 154 9.89 -0.62 1.98
CA GLY A 154 11.33 -0.48 1.79
C GLY A 154 12.13 -1.55 2.52
N ALA A 155 13.45 -1.55 2.28
CA ALA A 155 14.35 -2.47 2.94
C ALA A 155 14.55 -2.11 4.42
N VAL A 156 14.51 -3.12 5.27
CA VAL A 156 14.87 -3.00 6.68
C VAL A 156 16.30 -3.55 6.86
N TRP A 157 17.15 -2.81 7.55
CA TRP A 157 18.52 -3.21 7.80
C TRP A 157 18.59 -4.61 8.43
N GLY A 158 19.44 -5.45 7.88
CA GLY A 158 19.65 -6.82 8.35
C GLY A 158 18.62 -7.83 7.87
N SER A 159 17.65 -7.43 7.03
CA SER A 159 16.80 -8.41 6.33
C SER A 159 17.56 -9.10 5.20
N HIS A 160 17.20 -10.33 4.90
CA HIS A 160 17.83 -11.13 3.86
C HIS A 160 16.90 -11.38 2.68
N THR A 161 17.45 -11.41 1.48
CA THR A 161 16.74 -11.88 0.29
C THR A 161 16.71 -13.41 0.26
N ASP A 162 15.93 -14.00 -0.65
CA ASP A 162 15.89 -15.45 -0.89
C ASP A 162 17.27 -16.05 -1.27
N GLY A 163 18.19 -15.23 -1.80
CA GLY A 163 19.59 -15.60 -2.09
C GLY A 163 20.55 -15.40 -0.92
N ASP A 164 20.03 -15.21 0.30
CA ASP A 164 20.81 -14.95 1.53
C ASP A 164 21.67 -13.68 1.48
N PHE A 165 21.36 -12.76 0.56
CA PHE A 165 22.00 -11.45 0.49
C PHE A 165 21.38 -10.53 1.54
N MET A 166 22.21 -10.02 2.46
CA MET A 166 21.77 -9.08 3.49
C MET A 166 21.51 -7.70 2.88
N LEU A 167 20.32 -7.17 3.14
CA LEU A 167 19.93 -5.85 2.70
C LEU A 167 20.50 -4.78 3.64
N ASP A 168 21.18 -3.81 3.05
CA ASP A 168 21.69 -2.61 3.74
C ASP A 168 20.63 -1.49 3.64
N GLY A 169 19.50 -1.71 4.33
CA GLY A 169 18.43 -0.72 4.39
C GLY A 169 18.74 0.38 5.40
N GLU A 170 18.35 1.62 5.12
CA GLU A 170 18.52 2.74 6.05
C GLU A 170 17.63 2.62 7.29
N THR A 171 16.51 1.92 7.19
CA THR A 171 15.53 1.77 8.25
C THR A 171 15.84 0.55 9.12
N LYS A 172 15.97 0.77 10.43
CA LYS A 172 16.18 -0.29 11.43
C LYS A 172 14.86 -0.72 12.07
N MET A 173 14.77 -1.99 12.49
CA MET A 173 13.61 -2.53 13.21
C MET A 173 13.24 -1.75 14.47
N ASP A 174 14.21 -1.12 15.11
CA ASP A 174 14.00 -0.30 16.32
C ASP A 174 13.00 0.84 16.09
N ARG A 175 12.89 1.33 14.85
CA ARG A 175 11.91 2.35 14.46
C ARG A 175 10.47 1.91 14.71
N PHE A 176 10.21 0.61 14.65
CA PHE A 176 8.86 0.05 14.72
C PHE A 176 8.51 -0.55 16.11
N ARG A 177 9.39 -0.42 17.11
CA ARG A 177 9.17 -1.01 18.44
C ARG A 177 8.01 -0.40 19.24
N GLU A 178 7.60 0.80 18.90
CA GLU A 178 6.51 1.51 19.60
C GLU A 178 5.12 1.17 19.04
N PHE A 179 5.06 0.32 18.02
CA PHE A 179 3.80 -0.09 17.38
C PHE A 179 3.30 -1.42 17.95
N THR A 180 1.99 -1.50 18.16
CA THR A 180 1.30 -2.68 18.73
C THR A 180 0.07 -3.04 17.91
#